data_86cd5d5882f800fd595f3e4f768f1ddf
#
_entry.id   86cd5d5882f800fd595f3e4f768f1ddf
#
_cell.length_a   1.000
_cell.length_b   1.000
_cell.length_c   1.000
_cell.angle_alpha   90.00
_cell.angle_beta   90.00
_cell.angle_gamma   90.00
#
_symmetry.space_group_name_H-M   'P 1'
#
loop_
_entity.id
_entity.type
_entity.pdbx_description
1 polymer ?
#
loop_
_entity_poly.entity_id
_entity_poly.type
_entity_poly.pdbx_seq_one_letter_code
_entity_poly.pdbx_strand_id
1 'polypeptide(L)'
;MKLSGSYQINLSKEKVWEALNDPEILKQAIPGCEEFKKNSETEFTATATNKIGPFNASFTGDIELTDINPPNSYKITGSGNSPVGFASGEATVRLEDQESGTNLIYEVEANVGGKIAQVGSRLIDMTAKKMADIFFGKFSELISPVESSNKNDQAKKKEIDK
;
A
#
# COMPACT_ATOMS: atom_id res chain seq x y z
N MET A 1 9.80 -14.06 -0.83
CA MET A 1 10.00 -12.78 -0.14
C MET A 1 8.96 -12.63 0.96
N LYS A 2 9.42 -12.21 2.13
CA LYS A 2 8.52 -11.93 3.25
C LYS A 2 8.80 -10.52 3.78
N LEU A 3 7.73 -9.82 4.10
CA LEU A 3 7.82 -8.44 4.57
C LEU A 3 6.76 -8.23 5.64
N SER A 4 7.10 -7.55 6.73
CA SER A 4 6.12 -7.21 7.75
C SER A 4 6.43 -5.84 8.33
N GLY A 5 5.42 -5.22 8.91
CA GLY A 5 5.60 -3.91 9.52
C GLY A 5 4.34 -3.42 10.16
N SER A 6 4.43 -2.22 10.73
CA SER A 6 3.28 -1.58 11.34
C SER A 6 3.38 -0.07 11.18
N TYR A 7 2.22 0.58 11.19
CA TYR A 7 2.12 2.03 11.08
C TYR A 7 1.07 2.55 12.04
N GLN A 8 1.42 3.63 12.71
CA GLN A 8 0.49 4.34 13.58
C GLN A 8 -0.27 5.37 12.73
N ILE A 9 -1.60 5.30 12.79
CA ILE A 9 -2.46 6.23 12.04
C ILE A 9 -3.40 6.90 13.03
N ASN A 10 -3.45 8.21 13.01
CA ASN A 10 -4.18 8.99 14.00
C ASN A 10 -5.65 9.18 13.64
N LEU A 11 -6.31 8.08 13.32
CA LEU A 11 -7.74 8.03 13.02
C LEU A 11 -8.32 6.77 13.61
N SER A 12 -9.64 6.73 13.77
CA SER A 12 -10.32 5.54 14.28
C SER A 12 -10.20 4.37 13.31
N LYS A 13 -10.34 3.17 13.84
CA LYS A 13 -10.32 1.95 13.04
C LYS A 13 -11.31 2.02 11.88
N GLU A 14 -12.49 2.51 12.14
CA GLU A 14 -13.54 2.60 11.13
C GLU A 14 -13.13 3.47 9.97
N LYS A 15 -12.51 4.61 10.25
CA LYS A 15 -12.06 5.52 9.20
C LYS A 15 -10.89 4.96 8.40
N VAL A 16 -9.97 4.30 9.10
CA VAL A 16 -8.85 3.65 8.43
C VAL A 16 -9.37 2.54 7.52
N TRP A 17 -10.33 1.76 8.02
CA TRP A 17 -10.93 0.67 7.25
C TRP A 17 -11.59 1.19 5.98
N GLU A 18 -12.41 2.24 6.10
CA GLU A 18 -13.06 2.84 4.94
C GLU A 18 -12.07 3.27 3.89
N ALA A 19 -11.00 3.92 4.33
CA ALA A 19 -9.97 4.43 3.41
C ALA A 19 -9.23 3.30 2.71
N LEU A 20 -8.96 2.20 3.41
CA LEU A 20 -8.30 1.04 2.83
C LEU A 20 -9.15 0.36 1.75
N ASN A 21 -10.44 0.64 1.73
CA ASN A 21 -11.36 0.09 0.74
C ASN A 21 -11.81 1.12 -0.29
N ASP A 22 -11.21 2.29 -0.28
CA ASP A 22 -11.57 3.39 -1.18
C ASP A 22 -10.63 3.39 -2.38
N PRO A 23 -11.11 3.05 -3.60
CA PRO A 23 -10.24 2.99 -4.78
C PRO A 23 -9.55 4.30 -5.11
N GLU A 24 -10.17 5.45 -4.83
CA GLU A 24 -9.56 6.74 -5.12
C GLU A 24 -8.34 6.98 -4.24
N ILE A 25 -8.45 6.62 -2.96
CA ILE A 25 -7.33 6.76 -2.03
C ILE A 25 -6.23 5.78 -2.40
N LEU A 26 -6.59 4.53 -2.69
CA LEU A 26 -5.62 3.50 -3.04
C LEU A 26 -4.85 3.85 -4.30
N LYS A 27 -5.54 4.38 -5.30
CA LYS A 27 -4.90 4.79 -6.54
C LYS A 27 -3.83 5.84 -6.30
N GLN A 28 -4.12 6.80 -5.42
CA GLN A 28 -3.17 7.87 -5.12
C GLN A 28 -2.02 7.41 -4.22
N ALA A 29 -2.26 6.43 -3.36
CA ALA A 29 -1.27 5.98 -2.40
C ALA A 29 -0.29 4.95 -2.99
N ILE A 30 -0.75 4.12 -3.92
CA ILE A 30 0.10 3.06 -4.50
C ILE A 30 1.14 3.68 -5.42
N PRO A 31 2.45 3.41 -5.17
CA PRO A 31 3.51 4.00 -5.99
C PRO A 31 3.36 3.63 -7.46
N GLY A 32 3.41 4.64 -8.33
CA GLY A 32 3.36 4.43 -9.77
C GLY A 32 2.04 3.94 -10.32
N CYS A 33 0.99 3.97 -9.51
CA CYS A 33 -0.31 3.47 -9.94
C CYS A 33 -0.90 4.35 -11.03
N GLU A 34 -1.18 3.74 -12.18
CA GLU A 34 -1.77 4.43 -13.33
C GLU A 34 -3.25 4.17 -13.42
N GLU A 35 -3.67 3.00 -12.97
CA GLU A 35 -5.05 2.59 -13.03
C GLU A 35 -5.39 1.72 -11.84
N PHE A 36 -6.53 1.96 -11.22
CA PHE A 36 -7.00 1.15 -10.10
C PHE A 36 -8.51 1.09 -10.22
N LYS A 37 -9.02 -0.12 -10.51
CA LYS A 37 -10.43 -0.29 -10.83
C LYS A 37 -11.07 -1.31 -9.88
N LYS A 38 -12.16 -0.91 -9.25
CA LYS A 38 -12.95 -1.80 -8.40
C LYS A 38 -13.97 -2.52 -9.27
N ASN A 39 -13.84 -3.83 -9.39
CA ASN A 39 -14.70 -4.64 -10.23
C ASN A 39 -15.89 -5.20 -9.47
N SER A 40 -15.72 -5.44 -8.18
CA SER A 40 -16.77 -5.88 -7.28
C SER A 40 -16.39 -5.44 -5.86
N GLU A 41 -17.17 -5.83 -4.87
CA GLU A 41 -16.87 -5.49 -3.47
C GLU A 41 -15.51 -6.03 -3.03
N THR A 42 -15.03 -7.11 -3.64
CA THR A 42 -13.82 -7.78 -3.22
C THR A 42 -12.76 -7.89 -4.30
N GLU A 43 -13.04 -7.45 -5.52
CA GLU A 43 -12.12 -7.66 -6.64
C GLU A 43 -11.72 -6.35 -7.31
N PHE A 44 -10.42 -6.22 -7.60
CA PHE A 44 -9.85 -5.03 -8.19
C PHE A 44 -8.88 -5.41 -9.29
N THR A 45 -8.70 -4.51 -10.26
CA THR A 45 -7.66 -4.61 -11.28
C THR A 45 -6.80 -3.37 -11.20
N ALA A 46 -5.49 -3.53 -11.24
CA ALA A 46 -4.58 -2.41 -11.09
C ALA A 46 -3.42 -2.49 -12.07
N THR A 47 -2.92 -1.32 -12.47
CA THR A 47 -1.71 -1.19 -13.27
C THR A 47 -0.80 -0.20 -12.57
N ALA A 48 0.44 -0.60 -12.34
CA ALA A 48 1.43 0.26 -11.69
C ALA A 48 2.79 0.07 -12.35
N THR A 49 3.49 1.17 -12.57
CA THR A 49 4.81 1.17 -13.19
C THR A 49 5.84 1.70 -12.21
N ASN A 50 6.89 0.92 -11.98
CA ASN A 50 7.96 1.28 -11.07
C ASN A 50 9.30 0.85 -11.61
N LYS A 51 10.34 1.55 -11.18
CA LYS A 51 11.70 1.17 -11.54
C LYS A 51 12.23 0.19 -10.52
N ILE A 52 12.63 -0.99 -10.99
CA ILE A 52 13.18 -2.05 -10.14
C ILE A 52 14.52 -2.46 -10.73
N GLY A 53 15.62 -2.05 -10.09
CA GLY A 53 16.94 -2.21 -10.67
C GLY A 53 17.01 -1.49 -12.00
N PRO A 54 17.48 -2.15 -13.07
CA PRO A 54 17.56 -1.54 -14.40
C PRO A 54 16.23 -1.59 -15.17
N PHE A 55 15.18 -2.18 -14.58
CA PHE A 55 13.92 -2.39 -15.29
C PHE A 55 12.88 -1.33 -14.95
N ASN A 56 12.20 -0.83 -15.99
CA ASN A 56 10.94 -0.11 -15.80
C ASN A 56 9.85 -1.16 -15.92
N ALA A 57 9.29 -1.58 -14.79
CA ALA A 57 8.35 -2.67 -14.76
C ALA A 57 6.93 -2.15 -14.63
N SER A 58 6.12 -2.42 -15.64
CA SER A 58 4.70 -2.08 -15.63
C SER A 58 3.90 -3.36 -15.40
N PHE A 59 3.37 -3.49 -14.19
CA PHE A 59 2.59 -4.67 -13.82
C PHE A 59 1.10 -4.38 -13.93
N THR A 60 0.39 -5.29 -14.55
CA THR A 60 -1.08 -5.27 -14.56
C THR A 60 -1.53 -6.55 -13.89
N GLY A 61 -2.44 -6.43 -12.94
CA GLY A 61 -2.84 -7.60 -12.20
C GLY A 61 -4.17 -7.47 -11.51
N ASP A 62 -4.54 -8.58 -10.89
CA ASP A 62 -5.81 -8.70 -10.18
C ASP A 62 -5.56 -8.83 -8.69
N ILE A 63 -6.44 -8.23 -7.91
CA ILE A 63 -6.38 -8.21 -6.46
C ILE A 63 -7.73 -8.67 -5.93
N GLU A 64 -7.69 -9.58 -4.96
CA GLU A 64 -8.90 -10.06 -4.32
C GLU A 64 -8.78 -9.95 -2.80
N LEU A 65 -9.85 -9.49 -2.16
CA LEU A 65 -9.93 -9.42 -0.70
C LEU A 65 -10.69 -10.64 -0.19
N THR A 66 -10.13 -11.30 0.83
CA THR A 66 -10.73 -12.47 1.46
C THR A 66 -10.63 -12.34 2.98
N ASP A 67 -11.30 -13.24 3.69
CA ASP A 67 -11.27 -13.26 5.17
C ASP A 67 -11.57 -11.89 5.76
N ILE A 68 -12.56 -11.23 5.18
CA ILE A 68 -12.90 -9.84 5.55
C ILE A 68 -13.65 -9.83 6.87
N ASN A 69 -13.08 -9.14 7.85
CA ASN A 69 -13.65 -9.00 9.19
C ASN A 69 -13.66 -7.52 9.57
N PRO A 70 -14.64 -6.74 9.08
CA PRO A 70 -14.66 -5.29 9.32
C PRO A 70 -14.89 -4.95 10.77
N PRO A 71 -14.25 -3.93 11.31
CA PRO A 71 -13.19 -3.13 10.72
C PRO A 71 -11.81 -3.57 11.18
N ASN A 72 -11.59 -4.86 11.39
CA ASN A 72 -10.43 -5.39 12.10
C ASN A 72 -9.35 -5.98 11.22
N SER A 73 -9.74 -6.74 10.20
CA SER A 73 -8.71 -7.44 9.41
C SER A 73 -9.24 -7.93 8.08
N TYR A 74 -8.31 -8.20 7.17
CA TYR A 74 -8.62 -8.86 5.90
C TYR A 74 -7.34 -9.39 5.28
N LYS A 75 -7.50 -10.23 4.27
CA LYS A 75 -6.40 -10.78 3.50
C LYS A 75 -6.52 -10.28 2.06
N ILE A 76 -5.37 -9.93 1.49
CA ILE A 76 -5.27 -9.51 0.09
C ILE A 76 -4.51 -10.58 -0.66
N THR A 77 -5.06 -11.08 -1.76
CA THR A 77 -4.30 -11.92 -2.69
C THR A 77 -4.19 -11.18 -4.00
N GLY A 78 -3.03 -11.28 -4.62
CA GLY A 78 -2.80 -10.58 -5.86
C GLY A 78 -1.80 -11.27 -6.76
N SER A 79 -1.93 -11.03 -8.06
CA SER A 79 -0.96 -11.47 -9.03
C SER A 79 -0.91 -10.47 -10.18
N GLY A 80 0.27 -10.23 -10.70
CA GLY A 80 0.46 -9.30 -11.79
C GLY A 80 1.54 -9.73 -12.74
N ASN A 81 1.42 -9.28 -13.98
CA ASN A 81 2.34 -9.62 -15.04
C ASN A 81 2.89 -8.36 -15.71
N SER A 82 4.10 -8.45 -16.20
CA SER A 82 4.74 -7.39 -16.95
C SER A 82 5.61 -8.03 -18.05
N PRO A 83 6.08 -7.23 -19.01
CA PRO A 83 7.01 -7.75 -20.02
C PRO A 83 8.33 -8.28 -19.43
N VAL A 84 8.68 -7.87 -18.19
CA VAL A 84 9.95 -8.27 -17.58
C VAL A 84 9.78 -9.31 -16.48
N GLY A 85 8.54 -9.80 -16.25
CA GLY A 85 8.34 -10.83 -15.24
C GLY A 85 6.99 -10.78 -14.61
N PHE A 86 6.86 -11.48 -13.49
CA PHE A 86 5.57 -11.58 -12.80
C PHE A 86 5.79 -11.55 -11.28
N ALA A 87 4.72 -11.23 -10.57
CA ALA A 87 4.71 -11.26 -9.11
C ALA A 87 3.37 -11.76 -8.64
N SER A 88 3.37 -12.54 -7.57
CA SER A 88 2.14 -13.00 -6.94
C SER A 88 2.36 -13.07 -5.45
N GLY A 89 1.28 -12.92 -4.68
CA GLY A 89 1.44 -13.01 -3.24
C GLY A 89 0.18 -12.76 -2.49
N GLU A 90 0.33 -12.75 -1.17
CA GLU A 90 -0.78 -12.40 -0.30
C GLU A 90 -0.28 -11.55 0.87
N ALA A 91 -1.19 -10.76 1.41
CA ALA A 91 -0.91 -9.92 2.55
C ALA A 91 -2.05 -10.02 3.54
N THR A 92 -1.72 -10.01 4.82
CA THR A 92 -2.74 -9.87 5.85
C THR A 92 -2.60 -8.48 6.45
N VAL A 93 -3.74 -7.85 6.70
CA VAL A 93 -3.80 -6.52 7.30
C VAL A 93 -4.66 -6.61 8.53
N ARG A 94 -4.16 -6.08 9.64
CA ARG A 94 -4.88 -6.07 10.91
C ARG A 94 -4.83 -4.68 11.50
N LEU A 95 -5.96 -4.22 12.01
CA LEU A 95 -6.08 -2.92 12.66
C LEU A 95 -6.35 -3.12 14.14
N GLU A 96 -5.57 -2.44 14.97
CA GLU A 96 -5.73 -2.50 16.43
C GLU A 96 -5.91 -1.10 16.98
N ASP A 97 -6.84 -0.96 17.90
CA ASP A 97 -7.08 0.32 18.57
C ASP A 97 -5.88 0.71 19.43
N GLN A 98 -5.57 2.00 19.41
CA GLN A 98 -4.56 2.57 20.29
C GLN A 98 -5.10 3.88 20.86
N GLU A 99 -4.44 4.38 21.90
CA GLU A 99 -4.87 5.60 22.58
C GLU A 99 -5.13 6.76 21.62
N SER A 100 -4.23 6.94 20.67
CA SER A 100 -4.30 8.09 19.77
C SER A 100 -4.71 7.70 18.35
N GLY A 101 -5.34 6.53 18.18
CA GLY A 101 -5.77 6.14 16.84
C GLY A 101 -5.71 4.64 16.61
N THR A 102 -5.08 4.25 15.52
CA THR A 102 -5.06 2.87 15.07
C THR A 102 -3.64 2.44 14.74
N ASN A 103 -3.28 1.24 15.15
CA ASN A 103 -2.04 0.61 14.71
C ASN A 103 -2.40 -0.37 13.59
N LEU A 104 -1.84 -0.13 12.41
CA LEU A 104 -2.03 -1.00 11.25
C LEU A 104 -0.84 -1.95 11.18
N ILE A 105 -1.11 -3.25 11.19
CA ILE A 105 -0.08 -4.29 11.13
C ILE A 105 -0.27 -5.07 9.84
N TYR A 106 0.84 -5.28 9.11
CA TYR A 106 0.74 -6.03 7.86
C TYR A 106 1.84 -7.08 7.78
N GLU A 107 1.52 -8.18 7.06
CA GLU A 107 2.47 -9.23 6.73
C GLU A 107 2.24 -9.62 5.28
N VAL A 108 3.35 -9.72 4.53
CA VAL A 108 3.29 -10.02 3.09
C VAL A 108 4.18 -11.21 2.78
N GLU A 109 3.66 -12.13 1.95
CA GLU A 109 4.47 -13.17 1.33
C GLU A 109 4.26 -13.06 -0.17
N ALA A 110 5.36 -13.02 -0.92
CA ALA A 110 5.26 -12.83 -2.37
C ALA A 110 6.36 -13.60 -3.10
N ASN A 111 6.06 -13.93 -4.34
CA ASN A 111 7.01 -14.58 -5.25
C ASN A 111 7.16 -13.70 -6.49
N VAL A 112 8.41 -13.58 -6.94
CA VAL A 112 8.74 -12.81 -8.13
C VAL A 112 9.50 -13.72 -9.09
N GLY A 113 9.11 -13.70 -10.35
CA GLY A 113 9.75 -14.55 -11.35
C GLY A 113 9.99 -13.80 -12.66
N GLY A 114 10.66 -14.49 -13.59
CA GLY A 114 11.03 -13.90 -14.86
C GLY A 114 12.31 -13.08 -14.77
N LYS A 115 12.52 -12.21 -15.75
CA LYS A 115 13.75 -11.39 -15.83
C LYS A 115 13.98 -10.56 -14.58
N ILE A 116 12.89 -10.02 -14.04
CA ILE A 116 12.99 -9.13 -12.89
C ILE A 116 13.59 -9.84 -11.66
N ALA A 117 13.41 -11.16 -11.57
CA ALA A 117 13.99 -11.92 -10.45
C ALA A 117 15.51 -11.94 -10.50
N GLN A 118 16.11 -11.65 -11.65
CA GLN A 118 17.56 -11.65 -11.82
C GLN A 118 18.25 -10.52 -11.06
N VAL A 119 17.50 -9.49 -10.61
CA VAL A 119 18.11 -8.43 -9.82
C VAL A 119 18.53 -8.92 -8.43
N GLY A 120 18.00 -10.08 -8.01
CA GLY A 120 18.39 -10.72 -6.75
C GLY A 120 17.41 -10.42 -5.62
N SER A 121 17.35 -11.35 -4.67
CA SER A 121 16.38 -11.25 -3.57
C SER A 121 16.60 -10.02 -2.71
N ARG A 122 17.86 -9.62 -2.49
CA ARG A 122 18.14 -8.45 -1.67
C ARG A 122 17.52 -7.18 -2.27
N LEU A 123 17.70 -6.97 -3.57
CA LEU A 123 17.15 -5.79 -4.21
C LEU A 123 15.62 -5.83 -4.24
N ILE A 124 15.06 -7.02 -4.45
CA ILE A 124 13.60 -7.19 -4.42
C ILE A 124 13.06 -6.83 -3.04
N ASP A 125 13.68 -7.33 -1.98
CA ASP A 125 13.24 -7.05 -0.61
C ASP A 125 13.34 -5.56 -0.29
N MET A 126 14.44 -4.92 -0.67
CA MET A 126 14.62 -3.49 -0.46
C MET A 126 13.58 -2.67 -1.20
N THR A 127 13.29 -3.05 -2.44
CA THR A 127 12.29 -2.36 -3.26
C THR A 127 10.90 -2.50 -2.66
N ALA A 128 10.55 -3.71 -2.23
CA ALA A 128 9.25 -3.96 -1.62
C ALA A 128 9.06 -3.14 -0.33
N LYS A 129 10.10 -3.08 0.50
CA LYS A 129 10.07 -2.28 1.73
C LYS A 129 9.88 -0.80 1.42
N LYS A 130 10.61 -0.30 0.43
CA LYS A 130 10.49 1.09 0.01
C LYS A 130 9.08 1.40 -0.51
N MET A 131 8.52 0.49 -1.30
CA MET A 131 7.16 0.67 -1.80
C MET A 131 6.12 0.69 -0.69
N ALA A 132 6.29 -0.19 0.31
CA ALA A 132 5.39 -0.20 1.46
C ALA A 132 5.48 1.11 2.23
N ASP A 133 6.68 1.61 2.44
CA ASP A 133 6.88 2.89 3.15
C ASP A 133 6.25 4.05 2.40
N ILE A 134 6.40 4.08 1.07
CA ILE A 134 5.79 5.12 0.24
C ILE A 134 4.27 5.03 0.30
N PHE A 135 3.74 3.81 0.17
CA PHE A 135 2.30 3.60 0.21
C PHE A 135 1.71 4.11 1.53
N PHE A 136 2.25 3.65 2.65
CA PHE A 136 1.68 4.00 3.95
C PHE A 136 1.92 5.47 4.30
N GLY A 137 3.04 6.04 3.89
CA GLY A 137 3.28 7.46 4.07
C GLY A 137 2.25 8.31 3.33
N LYS A 138 2.01 7.98 2.06
CA LYS A 138 1.03 8.69 1.25
C LYS A 138 -0.39 8.45 1.74
N PHE A 139 -0.70 7.20 2.08
CA PHE A 139 -2.00 6.82 2.63
C PHE A 139 -2.32 7.65 3.88
N SER A 140 -1.37 7.73 4.80
CA SER A 140 -1.56 8.51 6.02
C SER A 140 -1.79 9.98 5.74
N GLU A 141 -1.05 10.55 4.77
CA GLU A 141 -1.26 11.94 4.36
C GLU A 141 -2.67 12.18 3.83
N LEU A 142 -3.13 11.26 2.98
CA LEU A 142 -4.41 11.43 2.30
C LEU A 142 -5.59 11.39 3.28
N ILE A 143 -5.47 10.59 4.33
CA ILE A 143 -6.59 10.39 5.25
C ILE A 143 -6.47 11.17 6.56
N SER A 144 -5.32 11.76 6.83
CA SER A 144 -5.14 12.55 8.05
C SER A 144 -5.98 13.81 8.00
N PRO A 145 -6.60 14.20 9.12
CA PRO A 145 -7.29 15.48 9.17
C PRO A 145 -6.28 16.58 8.93
N VAL A 146 -6.66 17.54 8.10
CA VAL A 146 -5.79 18.68 7.84
C VAL A 146 -5.76 19.54 9.08
N GLU A 147 -4.61 19.82 9.47
CA GLU A 147 -4.45 20.74 10.58
C GLU A 147 -4.03 22.04 10.15
N SER A 148 -4.33 20.50 9.33
CA SER A 148 -4.01 20.80 8.73
C SER A 148 -3.57 21.48 8.43
N SER A 149 -3.55 21.82 8.71
CA SER A 149 -3.08 22.37 8.34
C SER A 149 -2.25 22.61 8.50
N ASN A 150 -2.59 22.56 8.97
CA ASN A 150 -1.77 23.00 9.03
C ASN A 150 -0.90 22.66 9.14
N LYS A 151 -0.99 22.77 9.32
CA LYS A 151 -0.20 22.85 9.34
C LYS A 151 0.56 22.73 9.05
N ASN A 152 0.23 22.99 9.06
CA ASN A 152 1.00 23.28 8.71
C ASN A 152 1.54 23.33 8.69
N ASP A 153 1.28 23.49 8.88
CA ASP A 153 1.85 23.91 8.86
C ASP A 153 2.59 23.64 9.00
N GLN A 154 2.37 23.74 9.09
CA GLN A 154 3.10 23.86 9.21
C GLN A 154 3.75 23.67 8.86
N ALA A 155 3.59 23.70 9.41
CA ALA A 155 4.09 23.89 9.07
C ALA A 155 4.46 23.99 8.69
N LYS A 156 4.38 24.20 8.65
CA LYS A 156 4.58 24.61 8.24
C LYS A 156 5.13 24.66 8.16
N LYS A 157 4.88 24.72 8.38
CA LYS A 157 5.13 24.98 8.33
C LYS A 157 5.89 24.87 8.16
N LYS A 158 5.65 25.04 8.66
CA LYS A 158 6.06 25.15 8.52
C LYS A 158 6.54 25.30 8.12
N GLU A 159 6.24 25.32 8.64
CA GLU A 159 6.45 25.75 8.34
C GLU A 159 6.61 25.94 8.13
N ILE A 160 6.43 26.21 8.52
CA ILE A 160 6.28 26.70 8.46
C ILE A 160 6.50 26.65 8.36
N ASP A 161 6.28 26.86 8.74
CA ASP A 161 6.40 27.04 8.64
C ASP A 161 6.44 26.87 8.24
N LYS A 162 6.55 26.92 8.54
CA LYS A 162 6.43 27.01 8.25
C LYS A 162 6.45 26.94 7.89
#